data_54dce263f95d5655a03d4d8c7d293e9e
#
_entry.id   54dce263f95d5655a03d4d8c7d293e9e
#
_cell.length_a   1.000
_cell.length_b   1.000
_cell.length_c   1.000
_cell.angle_alpha   90.00
_cell.angle_beta   90.00
_cell.angle_gamma   90.00
#
_symmetry.space_group_name_H-M   'P 1'
#
loop_
_entity.id
_entity.type
_entity.pdbx_description
1 polymer ?
#
loop_
_entity_poly.entity_id
_entity_poly.type
_entity_poly.pdbx_seq_one_letter_code
_entity_poly.pdbx_strand_id
1 'polypeptide(L)'
;MPDHRDAGPAPRRGVTVRLGPVDVIRMLGVGEAPLSVADVYWSVSGVPSAGGIALFAGVVRDEDEGRAVTDLGYSAHPSVEVCLREVVEKAIARYSVQAVSAVHRVGDLKIGDIAVIVAVACPRRWDAFDACRQIIDQIKDTVPVWKHQRFADGTAEWVGAEG
;
A
#
# COMPACT_ATOMS: atom_id res chain seq x y z
N MET A 1 29.00 -25.97 -11.08
CA MET A 1 27.68 -25.45 -11.33
C MET A 1 27.56 -24.14 -10.58
N PRO A 2 27.53 -22.96 -11.22
CA PRO A 2 27.29 -21.72 -10.51
C PRO A 2 25.80 -21.60 -10.16
N ASP A 3 25.55 -21.34 -8.90
CA ASP A 3 24.23 -21.08 -8.31
C ASP A 3 23.69 -19.76 -8.86
N HIS A 4 22.77 -19.84 -9.79
CA HIS A 4 21.99 -18.67 -10.24
C HIS A 4 20.94 -18.33 -9.18
N ARG A 5 21.37 -17.59 -8.15
CA ARG A 5 20.41 -16.85 -7.33
C ARG A 5 19.89 -15.71 -8.18
N ASP A 6 18.68 -15.88 -8.67
CA ASP A 6 17.92 -14.81 -9.29
C ASP A 6 17.80 -13.66 -8.29
N ALA A 7 18.58 -12.61 -8.47
CA ALA A 7 18.40 -11.36 -7.79
C ALA A 7 17.09 -10.76 -8.34
N GLY A 8 16.04 -10.73 -7.53
CA GLY A 8 14.79 -10.10 -7.90
C GLY A 8 15.00 -8.66 -8.39
N PRO A 9 14.08 -8.11 -9.17
CA PRO A 9 14.24 -6.78 -9.76
C PRO A 9 14.45 -5.70 -8.69
N ALA A 10 15.40 -4.82 -8.95
CA ALA A 10 15.71 -3.70 -8.07
C ALA A 10 14.48 -2.80 -7.88
N PRO A 11 14.22 -2.29 -6.66
CA PRO A 11 13.07 -1.44 -6.39
C PRO A 11 13.10 -0.16 -7.23
N ARG A 12 11.98 0.17 -7.83
CA ARG A 12 11.84 1.37 -8.65
C ARG A 12 11.81 2.62 -7.77
N ARG A 13 12.39 3.73 -8.27
CA ARG A 13 12.50 5.02 -7.56
C ARG A 13 11.14 5.51 -7.06
N GLY A 14 11.05 5.89 -5.79
CA GLY A 14 9.89 6.56 -5.20
C GLY A 14 9.29 5.92 -3.95
N VAL A 15 9.70 4.70 -3.59
CA VAL A 15 9.29 4.03 -2.35
C VAL A 15 10.52 3.78 -1.50
N THR A 16 10.49 4.20 -0.24
CA THR A 16 11.58 3.94 0.69
C THR A 16 11.59 2.47 1.08
N VAL A 17 12.57 1.72 0.58
CA VAL A 17 12.78 0.32 0.95
C VAL A 17 13.76 0.27 2.11
N ARG A 18 13.34 -0.25 3.24
CA ARG A 18 14.25 -0.61 4.33
C ARG A 18 14.57 -2.10 4.25
N LEU A 19 15.76 -2.39 3.77
CA LEU A 19 16.28 -3.76 3.74
C LEU A 19 17.11 -4.00 5.00
N GLY A 20 16.48 -4.62 6.00
CA GLY A 20 17.18 -5.09 7.20
C GLY A 20 16.72 -6.51 7.54
N PRO A 21 17.60 -7.43 7.96
CA PRO A 21 17.24 -8.84 8.21
C PRO A 21 16.30 -9.04 9.41
N VAL A 22 15.99 -8.00 10.19
CA VAL A 22 15.20 -8.08 11.43
C VAL A 22 14.01 -7.10 11.40
N ASP A 23 13.83 -6.32 10.34
CA ASP A 23 12.79 -5.31 10.30
C ASP A 23 11.47 -5.93 9.78
N VAL A 24 10.44 -5.90 10.62
CA VAL A 24 9.10 -6.36 10.26
C VAL A 24 8.49 -5.47 9.16
N ILE A 25 8.73 -4.17 9.21
CA ILE A 25 8.30 -3.23 8.18
C ILE A 25 9.29 -3.26 7.02
N ARG A 26 8.84 -3.72 5.85
CA ARG A 26 9.69 -3.93 4.68
C ARG A 26 9.67 -2.76 3.71
N MET A 27 8.49 -2.32 3.30
CA MET A 27 8.29 -1.15 2.44
C MET A 27 7.25 -0.26 3.09
N LEU A 28 7.53 1.04 3.17
CA LEU A 28 6.61 2.00 3.77
C LEU A 28 6.80 3.36 3.11
N GLY A 29 5.74 3.95 2.60
CA GLY A 29 5.82 5.31 2.11
C GLY A 29 4.88 5.60 0.93
N VAL A 30 5.08 6.77 0.36
CA VAL A 30 4.35 7.27 -0.80
C VAL A 30 5.32 7.64 -1.93
N GLY A 31 4.85 7.58 -3.16
CA GLY A 31 5.66 7.95 -4.31
C GLY A 31 4.81 8.11 -5.57
N GLU A 32 5.36 8.77 -6.58
CA GLU A 32 4.67 9.03 -7.85
C GLU A 32 4.80 7.89 -8.87
N ALA A 33 5.82 7.05 -8.71
CA ALA A 33 6.04 5.93 -9.62
C ALA A 33 4.93 4.89 -9.51
N PRO A 34 4.57 4.21 -10.61
CA PRO A 34 3.63 3.09 -10.56
C PRO A 34 4.05 2.04 -9.54
N LEU A 35 3.08 1.54 -8.77
CA LEU A 35 3.30 0.50 -7.77
C LEU A 35 3.39 -0.87 -8.44
N SER A 36 4.29 -1.71 -7.95
CA SER A 36 4.48 -3.09 -8.42
C SER A 36 3.99 -4.08 -7.37
N VAL A 37 2.96 -4.85 -7.70
CA VAL A 37 2.47 -5.95 -6.84
C VAL A 37 3.56 -6.97 -6.58
N ALA A 38 4.35 -7.30 -7.59
CA ALA A 38 5.46 -8.26 -7.45
C ALA A 38 6.50 -7.78 -6.44
N ASP A 39 6.92 -6.51 -6.52
CA ASP A 39 7.92 -5.96 -5.61
C ASP A 39 7.41 -5.95 -4.16
N VAL A 40 6.14 -5.59 -3.96
CA VAL A 40 5.52 -5.58 -2.63
C VAL A 40 5.36 -7.01 -2.09
N TYR A 41 4.90 -7.95 -2.90
CA TYR A 41 4.82 -9.36 -2.49
C TYR A 41 6.17 -9.92 -2.08
N TRP A 42 7.19 -9.73 -2.90
CA TRP A 42 8.54 -10.25 -2.60
C TRP A 42 9.14 -9.60 -1.35
N SER A 43 8.79 -8.36 -1.04
CA SER A 43 9.29 -7.68 0.16
C SER A 43 8.85 -8.36 1.46
N VAL A 44 7.67 -8.99 1.49
CA VAL A 44 7.12 -9.68 2.67
C VAL A 44 7.26 -11.20 2.61
N SER A 45 7.78 -11.73 1.52
CA SER A 45 7.98 -13.17 1.33
C SER A 45 9.28 -13.65 1.97
N GLY A 46 9.48 -14.96 1.98
CA GLY A 46 10.73 -15.57 2.45
C GLY A 46 10.86 -15.65 3.98
N VAL A 47 9.79 -15.41 4.73
CA VAL A 47 9.76 -15.63 6.18
C VAL A 47 9.39 -17.09 6.44
N PRO A 48 10.32 -17.94 6.96
CA PRO A 48 10.07 -19.39 7.07
C PRO A 48 8.90 -19.76 7.97
N SER A 49 8.60 -18.95 8.99
CA SER A 49 7.50 -19.17 9.91
C SER A 49 6.16 -18.61 9.44
N ALA A 50 6.12 -17.90 8.32
CA ALA A 50 4.87 -17.38 7.76
C ALA A 50 4.13 -18.49 7.01
N GLY A 51 2.85 -18.66 7.33
CA GLY A 51 1.96 -19.61 6.67
C GLY A 51 1.04 -18.95 5.65
N GLY A 52 0.92 -17.63 5.67
CA GLY A 52 0.07 -16.89 4.74
C GLY A 52 0.51 -15.45 4.52
N ILE A 53 0.32 -15.00 3.29
CA ILE A 53 0.50 -13.60 2.90
C ILE A 53 -0.84 -13.11 2.37
N ALA A 54 -1.39 -12.08 3.01
CA ALA A 54 -2.52 -11.33 2.49
C ALA A 54 -2.02 -10.08 1.78
N LEU A 55 -2.51 -9.84 0.58
CA LEU A 55 -2.20 -8.65 -0.21
C LEU A 55 -3.49 -8.01 -0.69
N PHE A 56 -3.63 -6.73 -0.42
CA PHE A 56 -4.69 -5.90 -0.97
C PHE A 56 -4.08 -4.87 -1.92
N ALA A 57 -4.63 -4.78 -3.12
CA ALA A 57 -4.32 -3.73 -4.07
C ALA A 57 -5.59 -2.92 -4.34
N GLY A 58 -5.56 -1.64 -3.98
CA GLY A 58 -6.62 -0.70 -4.31
C GLY A 58 -6.37 -0.09 -5.67
N VAL A 59 -7.37 -0.13 -6.54
CA VAL A 59 -7.29 0.38 -7.91
C VAL A 59 -8.28 1.50 -8.15
N VAL A 60 -7.97 2.36 -9.13
CA VAL A 60 -8.84 3.46 -9.52
C VAL A 60 -10.03 2.93 -10.31
N ARG A 61 -11.26 3.18 -9.81
CA ARG A 61 -12.52 2.78 -10.45
C ARG A 61 -12.99 3.84 -11.46
N ASP A 62 -13.78 3.41 -12.44
CA ASP A 62 -14.41 4.28 -13.43
C ASP A 62 -15.72 4.93 -12.94
N GLU A 63 -16.15 4.63 -11.73
CA GLU A 63 -17.40 5.12 -11.15
C GLU A 63 -17.24 5.39 -9.66
N ASP A 64 -17.86 6.48 -9.18
CA ASP A 64 -17.99 6.80 -7.77
C ASP A 64 -19.38 7.37 -7.49
N GLU A 65 -20.15 6.71 -6.61
CA GLU A 65 -21.53 7.06 -6.27
C GLU A 65 -22.46 7.26 -7.49
N GLY A 66 -22.34 6.39 -8.49
CA GLY A 66 -23.13 6.45 -9.73
C GLY A 66 -22.65 7.45 -10.76
N ARG A 67 -21.50 8.13 -10.51
CA ARG A 67 -20.92 9.12 -11.41
C ARG A 67 -19.68 8.55 -12.10
N ALA A 68 -19.60 8.73 -13.43
CA ALA A 68 -18.44 8.29 -14.20
C ALA A 68 -17.20 9.15 -13.89
N VAL A 69 -16.15 8.51 -13.45
CA VAL A 69 -14.83 9.11 -13.17
C VAL A 69 -13.93 8.94 -14.40
N THR A 70 -13.26 10.02 -14.80
CA THR A 70 -12.34 9.97 -15.94
C THR A 70 -10.90 9.76 -15.51
N ASP A 71 -10.49 10.41 -14.44
CA ASP A 71 -9.17 10.30 -13.84
C ASP A 71 -9.19 10.89 -12.43
N LEU A 72 -8.13 10.69 -11.70
CA LEU A 72 -7.99 11.29 -10.39
C LEU A 72 -6.52 11.60 -10.07
N GLY A 73 -6.34 12.52 -9.11
CA GLY A 73 -5.03 12.81 -8.54
C GLY A 73 -5.04 12.54 -7.03
N TYR A 74 -3.90 12.10 -6.52
CA TYR A 74 -3.65 12.00 -5.09
C TYR A 74 -2.58 12.99 -4.68
N SER A 75 -2.78 13.67 -3.56
CA SER A 75 -1.76 14.46 -2.88
C SER A 75 -1.64 14.03 -1.43
N ALA A 76 -0.46 14.18 -0.87
CA ALA A 76 -0.16 13.76 0.49
C ALA A 76 0.41 14.92 1.32
N HIS A 77 -0.01 15.01 2.58
CA HIS A 77 0.61 15.91 3.54
C HIS A 77 2.04 15.42 3.90
N PRO A 78 2.99 16.33 4.26
CA PRO A 78 4.35 15.92 4.68
C PRO A 78 4.39 14.90 5.85
N SER A 79 3.37 14.86 6.70
CA SER A 79 3.26 13.90 7.81
C SER A 79 2.79 12.49 7.39
N VAL A 80 2.53 12.27 6.11
CA VAL A 80 1.94 11.01 5.61
C VAL A 80 2.73 9.77 6.03
N GLU A 81 4.05 9.81 5.98
CA GLU A 81 4.88 8.64 6.35
C GLU A 81 4.82 8.34 7.83
N VAL A 82 4.79 9.36 8.69
CA VAL A 82 4.63 9.18 10.14
C VAL A 82 3.28 8.55 10.46
N CYS A 83 2.20 9.04 9.86
CA CYS A 83 0.85 8.50 10.05
C CYS A 83 0.75 7.07 9.52
N LEU A 84 1.33 6.78 8.36
CA LEU A 84 1.34 5.45 7.77
C LEU A 84 2.10 4.46 8.66
N ARG A 85 3.23 4.87 9.24
CA ARG A 85 4.00 4.07 10.18
C ARG A 85 3.20 3.74 11.44
N GLU A 86 2.50 4.72 12.00
CA GLU A 86 1.65 4.51 13.17
C GLU A 86 0.54 3.48 12.90
N VAL A 87 -0.09 3.54 11.74
CA VAL A 87 -1.10 2.56 11.31
C VAL A 87 -0.52 1.15 11.26
N VAL A 88 0.64 1.00 10.64
CA VAL A 88 1.33 -0.30 10.51
C VAL A 88 1.78 -0.81 11.87
N GLU A 89 2.34 0.02 12.72
CA GLU A 89 2.79 -0.35 14.08
C GLU A 89 1.63 -0.82 14.96
N LYS A 90 0.45 -0.21 14.85
CA LYS A 90 -0.76 -0.68 15.56
C LYS A 90 -1.16 -2.10 15.13
N ALA A 91 -1.07 -2.42 13.85
CA ALA A 91 -1.35 -3.77 13.37
C ALA A 91 -0.30 -4.78 13.86
N ILE A 92 0.98 -4.41 13.87
CA ILE A 92 2.06 -5.23 14.42
C ILE A 92 1.84 -5.52 15.90
N ALA A 93 1.37 -4.54 16.67
CA ALA A 93 1.09 -4.71 18.09
C ALA A 93 -0.12 -5.62 18.39
N ARG A 94 -1.09 -5.67 17.46
CA ARG A 94 -2.35 -6.41 17.66
C ARG A 94 -2.31 -7.83 17.10
N TYR A 95 -1.62 -8.04 15.99
CA TYR A 95 -1.58 -9.31 15.26
C TYR A 95 -0.16 -9.87 15.20
N SER A 96 -0.04 -11.16 14.95
CA SER A 96 1.26 -11.84 14.79
C SER A 96 1.90 -11.53 13.42
N VAL A 97 2.14 -10.27 13.15
CA VAL A 97 2.73 -9.81 11.89
C VAL A 97 4.23 -10.10 11.86
N GLN A 98 4.69 -10.82 10.86
CA GLN A 98 6.11 -11.17 10.67
C GLN A 98 6.80 -10.30 9.62
N ALA A 99 6.06 -9.86 8.62
CA ALA A 99 6.52 -8.88 7.64
C ALA A 99 5.31 -8.10 7.11
N VAL A 100 5.49 -6.81 6.87
CA VAL A 100 4.44 -5.93 6.36
C VAL A 100 5.01 -4.87 5.44
N SER A 101 4.28 -4.58 4.39
CA SER A 101 4.54 -3.45 3.50
C SER A 101 3.24 -2.70 3.24
N ALA A 102 3.33 -1.37 3.24
CA ALA A 102 2.22 -0.49 2.93
C ALA A 102 2.73 0.70 2.11
N VAL A 103 2.29 0.81 0.88
CA VAL A 103 2.73 1.83 -0.06
C VAL A 103 1.54 2.48 -0.74
N HIS A 104 1.60 3.79 -0.94
CA HIS A 104 0.56 4.56 -1.61
C HIS A 104 1.15 5.38 -2.75
N ARG A 105 0.48 5.40 -3.90
CA ARG A 105 0.86 6.23 -5.02
C ARG A 105 0.21 7.61 -4.87
N VAL A 106 0.96 8.65 -5.24
CA VAL A 106 0.50 10.04 -5.33
C VAL A 106 0.71 10.55 -6.76
N GLY A 107 0.18 11.73 -7.07
CA GLY A 107 0.21 12.27 -8.41
C GLY A 107 -1.02 11.87 -9.23
N ASP A 108 -0.94 12.00 -10.54
CA ASP A 108 -2.05 11.71 -11.44
C ASP A 108 -2.15 10.22 -11.76
N LEU A 109 -3.34 9.67 -11.56
CA LEU A 109 -3.66 8.27 -11.81
C LEU A 109 -4.81 8.17 -12.81
N LYS A 110 -4.77 7.08 -13.59
CA LYS A 110 -5.82 6.72 -14.56
C LYS A 110 -6.66 5.56 -14.03
N ILE A 111 -7.82 5.37 -14.61
CA ILE A 111 -8.68 4.23 -14.36
C ILE A 111 -7.86 2.93 -14.50
N GLY A 112 -7.97 2.05 -13.50
CA GLY A 112 -7.24 0.80 -13.44
C GLY A 112 -5.84 0.87 -12.82
N ASP A 113 -5.29 2.06 -12.60
CA ASP A 113 -4.01 2.21 -11.93
C ASP A 113 -4.11 1.77 -10.46
N ILE A 114 -3.02 1.18 -9.95
CA ILE A 114 -2.93 0.79 -8.55
C ILE A 114 -2.59 2.04 -7.72
N ALA A 115 -3.46 2.36 -6.76
CA ALA A 115 -3.29 3.50 -5.88
C ALA A 115 -2.59 3.14 -4.57
N VAL A 116 -2.84 1.95 -4.04
CA VAL A 116 -2.33 1.49 -2.74
C VAL A 116 -2.12 -0.01 -2.76
N ILE A 117 -1.06 -0.47 -2.11
CA ILE A 117 -0.84 -1.89 -1.86
C ILE A 117 -0.49 -2.07 -0.38
N VAL A 118 -1.15 -3.02 0.26
CA VAL A 118 -0.84 -3.50 1.60
C VAL A 118 -0.58 -4.99 1.53
N ALA A 119 0.55 -5.45 2.06
CA ALA A 119 0.88 -6.87 2.13
C ALA A 119 1.35 -7.23 3.53
N VAL A 120 0.84 -8.33 4.07
CA VAL A 120 1.12 -8.80 5.43
C VAL A 120 1.40 -10.29 5.43
N ALA A 121 2.53 -10.69 6.01
CA ALA A 121 2.88 -12.08 6.24
C ALA A 121 2.68 -12.44 7.72
N CYS A 122 1.93 -13.48 7.98
CA CYS A 122 1.63 -13.99 9.32
C CYS A 122 1.74 -15.52 9.35
N PRO A 123 1.94 -16.13 10.56
CA PRO A 123 1.92 -17.59 10.68
C PRO A 123 0.62 -18.22 10.20
N ARG A 124 -0.50 -17.51 10.41
CA ARG A 124 -1.85 -18.00 10.09
C ARG A 124 -2.62 -17.02 9.22
N ARG A 125 -3.43 -17.55 8.31
CA ARG A 125 -4.20 -16.78 7.33
C ARG A 125 -5.16 -15.77 7.95
N TRP A 126 -5.81 -16.10 9.07
CA TRP A 126 -6.76 -15.17 9.71
C TRP A 126 -6.08 -13.91 10.24
N ASP A 127 -4.91 -14.01 10.84
CA ASP A 127 -4.14 -12.83 11.26
C ASP A 127 -3.67 -12.02 10.05
N ALA A 128 -3.27 -12.69 8.98
CA ALA A 128 -2.88 -12.00 7.75
C ALA A 128 -4.04 -11.20 7.13
N PHE A 129 -5.22 -11.81 7.04
CA PHE A 129 -6.41 -11.11 6.56
C PHE A 129 -6.84 -9.97 7.47
N ASP A 130 -6.89 -10.20 8.78
CA ASP A 130 -7.33 -9.20 9.76
C ASP A 130 -6.36 -8.03 9.83
N ALA A 131 -5.06 -8.28 9.86
CA ALA A 131 -4.05 -7.22 9.87
C ALA A 131 -4.07 -6.40 8.58
N CYS A 132 -4.16 -7.06 7.43
CA CYS A 132 -4.25 -6.39 6.14
C CYS A 132 -5.49 -5.49 6.06
N ARG A 133 -6.64 -5.98 6.47
CA ARG A 133 -7.88 -5.22 6.53
C ARG A 133 -7.77 -4.01 7.46
N GLN A 134 -7.27 -4.21 8.68
CA GLN A 134 -7.10 -3.10 9.62
C GLN A 134 -6.21 -2.00 9.04
N ILE A 135 -5.10 -2.37 8.42
CA ILE A 135 -4.18 -1.40 7.82
C ILE A 135 -4.86 -0.60 6.72
N ILE A 136 -5.51 -1.23 5.76
CA ILE A 136 -6.15 -0.49 4.67
C ILE A 136 -7.30 0.38 5.15
N ASP A 137 -8.12 -0.09 6.10
CA ASP A 137 -9.21 0.69 6.66
C ASP A 137 -8.66 1.93 7.38
N GLN A 138 -7.63 1.79 8.20
CA GLN A 138 -7.00 2.91 8.91
C GLN A 138 -6.26 3.87 7.97
N ILE A 139 -5.65 3.38 6.90
CA ILE A 139 -5.07 4.26 5.87
C ILE A 139 -6.15 5.19 5.31
N LYS A 140 -7.30 4.64 4.96
CA LYS A 140 -8.40 5.43 4.41
C LYS A 140 -8.99 6.43 5.42
N ASP A 141 -9.01 6.08 6.69
CA ASP A 141 -9.62 6.90 7.73
C ASP A 141 -8.69 7.98 8.30
N THR A 142 -7.39 7.70 8.39
CA THR A 142 -6.47 8.51 9.21
C THR A 142 -5.24 9.03 8.48
N VAL A 143 -4.82 8.41 7.39
CA VAL A 143 -3.61 8.84 6.67
C VAL A 143 -3.95 10.03 5.78
N PRO A 144 -3.19 11.15 5.88
CA PRO A 144 -3.54 12.40 5.19
C PRO A 144 -3.15 12.35 3.70
N VAL A 145 -3.92 11.61 2.93
CA VAL A 145 -3.90 11.55 1.48
C VAL A 145 -5.24 12.03 0.94
N TRP A 146 -5.21 13.04 0.09
CA TRP A 146 -6.40 13.61 -0.53
C TRP A 146 -6.55 13.16 -1.96
N LYS A 147 -7.78 12.81 -2.33
CA LYS A 147 -8.16 12.39 -3.67
C LYS A 147 -8.91 13.52 -4.37
N HIS A 148 -8.43 13.93 -5.55
CA HIS A 148 -9.11 14.85 -6.43
C HIS A 148 -9.66 14.07 -7.62
N GLN A 149 -10.98 13.87 -7.65
CA GLN A 149 -11.67 13.14 -8.72
C GLN A 149 -12.16 14.11 -9.79
N ARG A 150 -11.95 13.75 -11.05
CA ARG A 150 -12.54 14.39 -12.21
C ARG A 150 -13.60 13.48 -12.82
N PHE A 151 -14.77 14.04 -13.11
CA PHE A 151 -15.92 13.31 -13.63
C PHE A 151 -16.15 13.60 -15.12
N ALA A 152 -16.83 12.68 -15.78
CA ALA A 152 -17.14 12.81 -17.22
C ALA A 152 -18.04 14.02 -17.54
N ASP A 153 -18.80 14.54 -16.58
CA ASP A 153 -19.64 15.75 -16.72
C ASP A 153 -18.86 17.07 -16.63
N GLY A 154 -17.54 17.01 -16.45
CA GLY A 154 -16.67 18.18 -16.32
C GLY A 154 -16.52 18.72 -14.91
N THR A 155 -17.22 18.14 -13.92
CA THR A 155 -17.07 18.52 -12.52
C THR A 155 -15.88 17.80 -11.85
N ALA A 156 -15.45 18.33 -10.71
CA ALA A 156 -14.38 17.77 -9.91
C ALA A 156 -14.72 17.88 -8.42
N GLU A 157 -14.14 16.97 -7.64
CA GLU A 157 -14.42 16.88 -6.19
C GLU A 157 -13.14 16.47 -5.44
N TRP A 158 -12.93 17.07 -4.28
CA TRP A 158 -11.89 16.67 -3.34
C TRP A 158 -12.47 15.73 -2.28
N VAL A 159 -11.81 14.58 -2.10
CA VAL A 159 -12.15 13.61 -1.06
C VAL A 159 -10.88 13.34 -0.25
N GLY A 160 -10.97 13.44 1.07
CA GLY A 160 -9.83 13.19 1.95
C GLY A 160 -10.25 12.50 3.24
N ALA A 161 -9.26 12.00 3.98
CA ALA A 161 -9.46 11.60 5.35
C ALA A 161 -9.86 12.85 6.16
N GLU A 162 -11.01 12.81 6.81
CA GLU A 162 -11.38 13.84 7.78
C GLU A 162 -10.43 13.69 8.97
N GLY A 163 -9.50 14.63 9.05
CA GLY A 163 -8.54 14.71 10.15
C GLY A 163 -9.16 15.36 11.38
#